data_c6cda7fe74ff808ab886585aef1af090
#
_entry.id   c6cda7fe74ff808ab886585aef1af090
#
_cell.length_a   1.000
_cell.length_b   1.000
_cell.length_c   1.000
_cell.angle_alpha   90.00
_cell.angle_beta   90.00
_cell.angle_gamma   90.00
#
_symmetry.space_group_name_H-M   'P 1'
#
loop_
_entity.id
_entity.type
_entity.pdbx_description
1 polymer ?
#
loop_
_entity_poly.entity_id
_entity_poly.type
_entity_poly.pdbx_seq_one_letter_code
_entity_poly.pdbx_strand_id
1 'polypeptide(L)'
;MNINAKRLNTFLGMLIMLFSPNFATAALPLAVETQQAPSLAPMLEKVTPAVVNIATEGRVQLKQNPLFNDPFFRRFFNVPRQQQPQERKTQSLGSGVIVDAERGLVLTNNHVIANAVEITVTLRDGRQLKAEVVGSDPETDVALIK
;
A
#
# COMPACT_ATOMS: atom_id res chain seq x y z
N MET A 1 64.78 46.39 -44.70
CA MET A 1 63.76 46.88 -43.78
C MET A 1 63.80 45.95 -42.54
N ASN A 2 64.65 46.33 -41.54
CA ASN A 2 64.93 45.49 -40.36
C ASN A 2 63.87 45.73 -39.29
N ILE A 3 62.89 44.80 -39.21
CA ILE A 3 61.97 44.82 -38.12
C ILE A 3 62.71 44.23 -36.90
N ASN A 4 62.91 45.04 -35.89
CA ASN A 4 63.70 44.72 -34.69
C ASN A 4 63.04 43.46 -33.98
N ALA A 5 63.79 42.35 -33.99
CA ALA A 5 63.35 41.07 -33.36
C ALA A 5 63.00 41.26 -31.87
N LYS A 6 63.52 42.29 -31.19
CA LYS A 6 63.15 42.60 -29.79
C LYS A 6 61.65 43.02 -29.61
N ARG A 7 61.05 43.70 -30.59
CA ARG A 7 59.68 44.15 -30.53
C ARG A 7 58.69 43.01 -30.85
N LEU A 8 59.12 42.06 -31.70
CA LEU A 8 58.29 40.89 -32.02
C LEU A 8 58.13 39.96 -30.80
N ASN A 9 59.21 39.74 -30.03
CA ASN A 9 59.18 38.94 -28.83
C ASN A 9 58.33 39.57 -27.71
N THR A 10 58.27 40.90 -27.60
CA THR A 10 57.44 41.59 -26.61
C THR A 10 55.91 41.45 -26.93
N PHE A 11 55.56 41.52 -28.22
CA PHE A 11 54.18 41.32 -28.67
C PHE A 11 53.76 39.88 -28.57
N LEU A 12 54.61 38.89 -28.81
CA LEU A 12 54.31 37.47 -28.67
C LEU A 12 54.15 37.10 -27.20
N GLY A 13 54.95 37.65 -26.28
CA GLY A 13 54.77 37.41 -24.84
C GLY A 13 53.47 37.99 -24.26
N MET A 14 53.09 39.19 -24.79
CA MET A 14 51.81 39.81 -24.35
C MET A 14 50.54 39.08 -24.86
N LEU A 15 50.63 38.45 -26.03
CA LEU A 15 49.54 37.67 -26.58
C LEU A 15 49.31 36.34 -25.83
N ILE A 16 50.37 35.74 -25.29
CA ILE A 16 50.30 34.49 -24.53
C ILE A 16 49.69 34.70 -23.13
N MET A 17 49.78 35.91 -22.57
CA MET A 17 49.23 36.24 -21.24
C MET A 17 47.73 36.46 -21.23
N LEU A 18 47.07 36.62 -22.41
CA LEU A 18 45.63 36.82 -22.54
C LEU A 18 44.85 35.51 -22.67
N PHE A 19 45.51 34.36 -22.79
CA PHE A 19 44.89 33.03 -22.90
C PHE A 19 45.18 32.19 -21.64
N SER A 20 44.88 32.74 -20.45
CA SER A 20 44.82 31.92 -19.25
C SER A 20 43.49 31.19 -19.24
N PRO A 21 43.46 29.86 -19.39
CA PRO A 21 42.21 29.12 -19.21
C PRO A 21 41.82 29.22 -17.75
N ASN A 22 40.82 30.04 -17.46
CA ASN A 22 40.13 29.97 -16.18
C ASN A 22 39.43 28.63 -16.10
N PHE A 23 40.08 27.63 -15.52
CA PHE A 23 39.41 26.45 -15.06
C PHE A 23 38.47 26.86 -13.93
N ALA A 24 37.22 27.17 -14.25
CA ALA A 24 36.18 27.28 -13.27
C ALA A 24 35.96 25.88 -12.68
N THR A 25 36.62 25.62 -11.57
CA THR A 25 36.27 24.46 -10.72
C THR A 25 34.89 24.75 -10.14
N ALA A 26 33.86 24.19 -10.78
CA ALA A 26 32.55 24.08 -10.16
C ALA A 26 32.73 23.18 -8.93
N ALA A 27 32.99 23.79 -7.78
CA ALA A 27 32.86 23.10 -6.50
C ALA A 27 31.36 22.75 -6.32
N LEU A 28 30.98 21.51 -6.63
CA LEU A 28 29.72 21.00 -6.17
C LEU A 28 29.72 21.14 -4.63
N PRO A 29 28.68 21.73 -4.04
CA PRO A 29 28.57 21.74 -2.60
C PRO A 29 28.48 20.29 -2.12
N LEU A 30 29.60 19.78 -1.58
CA LEU A 30 29.69 18.41 -1.01
C LEU A 30 28.98 18.26 0.32
N ALA A 31 28.22 19.26 0.73
CA ALA A 31 27.35 19.21 1.90
C ALA A 31 25.90 19.50 1.47
N VAL A 32 25.28 18.56 0.77
CA VAL A 32 23.89 18.30 1.10
C VAL A 32 23.96 17.71 2.51
N GLU A 33 23.79 18.54 3.53
CA GLU A 33 23.37 18.05 4.82
C GLU A 33 22.13 17.21 4.52
N THR A 34 22.30 15.88 4.46
CA THR A 34 21.20 14.96 4.54
C THR A 34 20.58 15.24 5.90
N GLN A 35 19.61 16.18 5.94
CA GLN A 35 18.65 16.21 7.03
C GLN A 35 18.09 14.81 7.05
N GLN A 36 18.62 13.99 7.95
CA GLN A 36 18.08 12.66 8.20
C GLN A 36 16.63 12.90 8.57
N ALA A 37 15.73 12.58 7.64
CA ALA A 37 14.31 12.61 7.93
C ALA A 37 14.11 11.85 9.25
N PRO A 38 13.36 12.42 10.22
CA PRO A 38 13.21 11.79 11.52
C PRO A 38 12.72 10.35 11.31
N SER A 39 13.47 9.40 11.82
CA SER A 39 13.14 7.98 11.67
C SER A 39 11.78 7.71 12.31
N LEU A 40 10.85 7.11 11.55
CA LEU A 40 9.56 6.66 12.07
C LEU A 40 9.67 5.37 12.90
N ALA A 41 10.84 4.73 12.91
CA ALA A 41 11.03 3.44 13.57
C ALA A 41 10.62 3.44 15.05
N PRO A 42 10.98 4.43 15.89
CA PRO A 42 10.58 4.44 17.29
C PRO A 42 9.06 4.57 17.50
N MET A 43 8.38 5.25 16.58
CA MET A 43 6.92 5.37 16.60
C MET A 43 6.28 4.03 16.21
N LEU A 44 6.78 3.42 15.14
CA LEU A 44 6.27 2.12 14.65
C LEU A 44 6.44 1.02 15.71
N GLU A 45 7.56 0.98 16.42
CA GLU A 45 7.76 0.02 17.51
C GLU A 45 6.69 0.12 18.60
N LYS A 46 6.23 1.34 18.91
CA LYS A 46 5.20 1.59 19.92
C LYS A 46 3.80 1.23 19.43
N VAL A 47 3.47 1.47 18.17
CA VAL A 47 2.10 1.28 17.65
C VAL A 47 1.87 -0.10 17.04
N THR A 48 2.92 -0.77 16.55
CA THR A 48 2.80 -2.09 15.92
C THR A 48 2.11 -3.15 16.80
N PRO A 49 2.29 -3.18 18.14
CA PRO A 49 1.57 -4.14 18.96
C PRO A 49 0.05 -4.01 18.95
N ALA A 50 -0.46 -2.82 18.60
CA ALA A 50 -1.90 -2.59 18.47
C ALA A 50 -2.45 -3.03 17.10
N VAL A 51 -1.59 -3.30 16.12
CA VAL A 51 -2.01 -3.74 14.78
C VAL A 51 -2.19 -5.25 14.76
N VAL A 52 -3.32 -5.70 14.23
CA VAL A 52 -3.70 -7.11 14.13
C VAL A 52 -4.04 -7.50 12.70
N ASN A 53 -3.89 -8.78 12.36
CA ASN A 53 -4.38 -9.34 11.13
C ASN A 53 -5.78 -9.94 11.35
N ILE A 54 -6.66 -9.73 10.37
CA ILE A 54 -8.03 -10.24 10.41
C ILE A 54 -8.21 -11.17 9.22
N ALA A 55 -8.63 -12.40 9.50
CA ALA A 55 -9.05 -13.37 8.49
C ALA A 55 -10.53 -13.65 8.69
N THR A 56 -11.29 -13.67 7.59
CA THR A 56 -12.72 -14.00 7.65
C THR A 56 -13.04 -15.13 6.71
N GLU A 57 -13.94 -15.99 7.13
CA GLU A 57 -14.59 -16.96 6.28
C GLU A 57 -16.06 -16.59 6.11
N GLY A 58 -16.53 -16.62 4.88
CA GLY A 58 -17.90 -16.28 4.55
C GLY A 58 -18.51 -17.25 3.54
N ARG A 59 -19.80 -17.09 3.27
CA ARG A 59 -20.54 -17.82 2.24
C ARG A 59 -21.32 -16.84 1.41
N VAL A 60 -21.13 -16.89 0.11
CA VAL A 60 -21.90 -16.10 -0.85
C VAL A 60 -22.75 -17.05 -1.69
N GLN A 61 -24.06 -16.80 -1.72
CA GLN A 61 -24.94 -17.48 -2.63
C GLN A 61 -24.71 -16.95 -4.05
N LEU A 62 -24.33 -17.82 -4.96
CA LEU A 62 -24.24 -17.47 -6.37
C LEU A 62 -25.64 -17.17 -6.90
N LYS A 63 -25.91 -15.94 -7.30
CA LYS A 63 -27.13 -15.58 -8.02
C LYS A 63 -27.21 -16.43 -9.27
N GLN A 64 -28.20 -17.31 -9.32
CA GLN A 64 -28.49 -18.07 -10.55
C GLN A 64 -28.93 -17.09 -11.63
N ASN A 65 -28.43 -17.29 -12.85
CA ASN A 65 -28.88 -16.49 -13.99
C ASN A 65 -30.39 -16.71 -14.17
N PRO A 66 -31.21 -15.65 -14.19
CA PRO A 66 -32.66 -15.75 -14.35
C PRO A 66 -33.10 -16.56 -15.55
N LEU A 67 -32.30 -16.59 -16.63
CA LEU A 67 -32.55 -17.39 -17.84
C LEU A 67 -32.61 -18.90 -17.57
N PHE A 68 -31.87 -19.39 -16.56
CA PHE A 68 -31.93 -20.81 -16.19
C PHE A 68 -33.19 -21.19 -15.40
N ASN A 69 -33.96 -20.22 -14.93
CA ASN A 69 -35.24 -20.43 -14.28
C ASN A 69 -36.42 -20.48 -15.29
N ASP A 70 -36.19 -20.04 -16.54
CA ASP A 70 -37.20 -20.10 -17.59
C ASP A 70 -37.42 -21.56 -18.04
N PRO A 71 -38.66 -22.10 -17.96
CA PRO A 71 -38.97 -23.47 -18.35
C PRO A 71 -38.69 -23.75 -19.83
N PHE A 72 -38.89 -22.72 -20.68
CA PHE A 72 -38.68 -22.84 -22.14
C PHE A 72 -37.19 -22.93 -22.49
N PHE A 73 -36.39 -22.06 -21.89
CA PHE A 73 -34.94 -22.05 -22.06
C PHE A 73 -34.31 -23.37 -21.61
N ARG A 74 -34.76 -23.89 -20.45
CA ARG A 74 -34.25 -25.15 -19.91
C ARG A 74 -34.57 -26.34 -20.80
N ARG A 75 -35.80 -26.38 -21.37
CA ARG A 75 -36.22 -27.47 -22.25
C ARG A 75 -35.48 -27.43 -23.59
N PHE A 76 -35.21 -26.23 -24.12
CA PHE A 76 -34.54 -26.06 -25.41
C PHE A 76 -33.04 -26.37 -25.33
N PHE A 77 -32.38 -25.98 -24.24
CA PHE A 77 -30.93 -26.16 -24.05
C PHE A 77 -30.55 -27.36 -23.18
N ASN A 78 -31.52 -28.20 -22.82
CA ASN A 78 -31.34 -29.40 -22.01
C ASN A 78 -30.57 -29.13 -20.69
N VAL A 79 -30.85 -27.99 -20.03
CA VAL A 79 -30.18 -27.57 -18.81
C VAL A 79 -30.65 -28.40 -17.63
N PRO A 80 -29.81 -29.13 -16.90
CA PRO A 80 -30.19 -29.92 -15.76
C PRO A 80 -30.88 -29.08 -14.67
N ARG A 81 -31.82 -29.64 -13.95
CA ARG A 81 -32.37 -28.99 -12.74
C ARG A 81 -31.31 -28.89 -11.69
N GLN A 82 -30.62 -27.74 -11.60
CA GLN A 82 -29.82 -27.42 -10.41
C GLN A 82 -30.81 -27.16 -9.25
N GLN A 83 -30.94 -28.14 -8.37
CA GLN A 83 -31.90 -28.07 -7.27
C GLN A 83 -31.38 -27.39 -6.01
N GLN A 84 -30.12 -26.95 -5.99
CA GLN A 84 -29.52 -26.30 -4.81
C GLN A 84 -28.83 -25.01 -5.18
N PRO A 85 -29.06 -23.93 -4.42
CA PRO A 85 -28.22 -22.73 -4.52
C PRO A 85 -26.77 -23.14 -4.26
N GLN A 86 -25.89 -22.88 -5.23
CA GLN A 86 -24.47 -23.12 -5.00
C GLN A 86 -23.94 -22.04 -4.06
N GLU A 87 -23.58 -22.45 -2.87
CA GLU A 87 -22.84 -21.60 -1.94
C GLU A 87 -21.34 -21.67 -2.27
N ARG A 88 -20.72 -20.52 -2.42
CA ARG A 88 -19.28 -20.41 -2.55
C ARG A 88 -18.69 -19.92 -1.23
N LYS A 89 -17.74 -20.66 -0.70
CA LYS A 89 -16.92 -20.16 0.42
C LYS A 89 -16.07 -18.97 -0.07
N THR A 90 -16.11 -17.92 0.69
CA THR A 90 -15.27 -16.74 0.48
C THR A 90 -14.35 -16.56 1.66
N GLN A 91 -13.13 -16.11 1.40
CA GLN A 91 -12.19 -15.71 2.44
C GLN A 91 -11.77 -14.29 2.16
N SER A 92 -11.68 -13.48 3.19
CA SER A 92 -11.13 -12.13 3.13
C SER A 92 -10.02 -11.98 4.16
N LEU A 93 -9.04 -11.17 3.82
CA LEU A 93 -7.93 -10.82 4.70
C LEU A 93 -7.90 -9.30 4.84
N GLY A 94 -7.66 -8.84 6.04
CA GLY A 94 -7.56 -7.42 6.35
C GLY A 94 -6.69 -7.17 7.57
N SER A 95 -6.64 -5.93 7.97
CA SER A 95 -5.95 -5.49 9.17
C SER A 95 -6.92 -4.76 10.09
N GLY A 96 -6.59 -4.72 11.36
CA GLY A 96 -7.34 -3.95 12.35
C GLY A 96 -6.41 -3.31 13.36
N VAL A 97 -6.96 -2.42 14.17
CA VAL A 97 -6.24 -1.75 15.24
C VAL A 97 -7.00 -1.96 16.55
N ILE A 98 -6.32 -2.46 17.57
CA ILE A 98 -6.87 -2.58 18.92
C ILE A 98 -7.08 -1.16 19.46
N VAL A 99 -8.34 -0.79 19.72
CA VAL A 99 -8.70 0.52 20.25
C VAL A 99 -9.00 0.49 21.76
N ASP A 100 -9.31 -0.71 22.27
CA ASP A 100 -9.52 -0.94 23.70
C ASP A 100 -9.12 -2.39 24.03
N ALA A 101 -7.97 -2.55 24.65
CA ALA A 101 -7.43 -3.87 24.98
C ALA A 101 -8.16 -4.53 26.16
N GLU A 102 -8.71 -3.76 27.10
CA GLU A 102 -9.44 -4.30 28.25
C GLU A 102 -10.78 -4.90 27.82
N ARG A 103 -11.46 -4.20 26.91
CA ARG A 103 -12.74 -4.64 26.36
C ARG A 103 -12.58 -5.57 25.14
N GLY A 104 -11.36 -5.72 24.60
CA GLY A 104 -11.07 -6.51 23.43
C GLY A 104 -11.62 -5.90 22.13
N LEU A 105 -11.69 -4.57 22.01
CA LEU A 105 -12.25 -3.90 20.84
C LEU A 105 -11.19 -3.64 19.78
N VAL A 106 -11.52 -4.03 18.56
CA VAL A 106 -10.68 -3.87 17.36
C VAL A 106 -11.47 -3.13 16.29
N LEU A 107 -10.88 -2.05 15.78
CA LEU A 107 -11.39 -1.28 14.64
C LEU A 107 -10.83 -1.86 13.34
N THR A 108 -11.70 -2.06 12.35
CA THR A 108 -11.33 -2.57 11.02
C THR A 108 -12.24 -1.95 9.95
N ASN A 109 -12.08 -2.38 8.69
CA ASN A 109 -12.93 -1.94 7.61
C ASN A 109 -14.18 -2.83 7.49
N ASN A 110 -15.31 -2.23 7.13
CA ASN A 110 -16.55 -2.95 6.92
C ASN A 110 -16.44 -4.00 5.80
N HIS A 111 -15.76 -3.68 4.68
CA HIS A 111 -15.62 -4.62 3.56
C HIS A 111 -14.87 -5.90 3.95
N VAL A 112 -14.03 -5.88 4.99
CA VAL A 112 -13.31 -7.06 5.48
C VAL A 112 -14.28 -8.06 6.13
N ILE A 113 -15.30 -7.55 6.82
CA ILE A 113 -16.22 -8.37 7.63
C ILE A 113 -17.62 -8.55 7.01
N ALA A 114 -17.95 -7.85 5.92
CA ALA A 114 -19.30 -7.68 5.40
C ALA A 114 -20.04 -8.98 5.07
N ASN A 115 -19.37 -10.07 4.77
CA ASN A 115 -19.97 -11.38 4.48
C ASN A 115 -19.38 -12.50 5.35
N ALA A 116 -18.77 -12.11 6.46
CA ALA A 116 -18.12 -13.04 7.36
C ALA A 116 -19.15 -13.87 8.14
N VAL A 117 -18.94 -15.17 8.16
CA VAL A 117 -19.60 -16.11 9.07
C VAL A 117 -18.71 -16.38 10.27
N GLU A 118 -17.40 -16.33 10.06
CA GLU A 118 -16.39 -16.49 11.08
C GLU A 118 -15.31 -15.43 10.91
N ILE A 119 -14.90 -14.81 12.02
CA ILE A 119 -13.86 -13.79 12.07
C ILE A 119 -12.77 -14.27 13.02
N THR A 120 -11.55 -14.31 12.52
CA THR A 120 -10.35 -14.66 13.30
C THR A 120 -9.39 -13.49 13.32
N VAL A 121 -9.03 -13.04 14.51
CA VAL A 121 -8.03 -11.99 14.74
C VAL A 121 -6.72 -12.64 15.16
N THR A 122 -5.65 -12.35 14.43
CA THR A 122 -4.30 -12.81 14.77
C THR A 122 -3.49 -11.66 15.32
N LEU A 123 -3.08 -11.78 16.57
CA LEU A 123 -2.23 -10.82 17.27
C LEU A 123 -0.77 -10.93 16.77
N ARG A 124 0.03 -9.93 17.07
CA ARG A 124 1.45 -9.90 16.68
C ARG A 124 2.26 -11.09 17.23
N ASP A 125 1.90 -11.60 18.39
CA ASP A 125 2.54 -12.77 19.02
C ASP A 125 2.09 -14.12 18.44
N GLY A 126 1.22 -14.09 17.41
CA GLY A 126 0.72 -15.28 16.72
C GLY A 126 -0.53 -15.91 17.34
N ARG A 127 -1.03 -15.39 18.46
CA ARG A 127 -2.29 -15.86 19.05
C ARG A 127 -3.45 -15.54 18.12
N GLN A 128 -4.32 -16.52 17.93
CA GLN A 128 -5.54 -16.41 17.14
C GLN A 128 -6.76 -16.40 18.07
N LEU A 129 -7.59 -15.41 17.90
CA LEU A 129 -8.79 -15.19 18.69
C LEU A 129 -9.99 -15.10 17.75
N LYS A 130 -11.11 -15.72 18.13
CA LYS A 130 -12.38 -15.51 17.43
C LYS A 130 -12.97 -14.18 17.84
N ALA A 131 -13.60 -13.50 16.90
CA ALA A 131 -14.22 -12.21 17.13
C ALA A 131 -15.65 -12.17 16.59
N GLU A 132 -16.45 -11.29 17.18
CA GLU A 132 -17.83 -11.01 16.79
C GLU A 132 -17.97 -9.54 16.38
N VAL A 133 -18.90 -9.26 15.48
CA VAL A 133 -19.19 -7.90 15.04
C VAL A 133 -19.98 -7.17 16.13
N VAL A 134 -19.46 -6.05 16.62
CA VAL A 134 -20.13 -5.16 17.55
C VAL A 134 -21.00 -4.16 16.79
N GLY A 135 -20.50 -3.65 15.67
CA GLY A 135 -21.20 -2.73 14.79
C GLY A 135 -20.39 -2.42 13.55
N SER A 136 -21.08 -1.95 12.50
CA SER A 136 -20.44 -1.55 11.25
C SER A 136 -21.20 -0.42 10.58
N ASP A 137 -20.45 0.40 9.85
CA ASP A 137 -20.94 1.46 8.99
C ASP A 137 -20.43 1.23 7.56
N PRO A 138 -21.29 0.77 6.65
CA PRO A 138 -20.92 0.55 5.25
C PRO A 138 -20.59 1.84 4.48
N GLU A 139 -21.17 2.99 4.88
CA GLU A 139 -20.97 4.26 4.16
C GLU A 139 -19.57 4.82 4.39
N THR A 140 -19.04 4.68 5.60
CA THR A 140 -17.69 5.12 5.95
C THR A 140 -16.64 4.00 5.86
N ASP A 141 -17.07 2.79 5.53
CA ASP A 141 -16.25 1.57 5.49
C ASP A 141 -15.55 1.27 6.82
N VAL A 142 -16.24 1.46 7.93
CA VAL A 142 -15.72 1.23 9.29
C VAL A 142 -16.50 0.12 9.98
N ALA A 143 -15.80 -0.73 10.74
CA ALA A 143 -16.41 -1.75 11.57
C ALA A 143 -15.67 -1.91 12.91
N LEU A 144 -16.42 -2.27 13.94
CA LEU A 144 -15.93 -2.60 15.28
C LEU A 144 -16.24 -4.06 15.57
N ILE A 145 -15.22 -4.81 15.96
CA ILE A 145 -15.31 -6.21 16.36
C ILE A 145 -14.74 -6.41 17.76
N LYS A 146 -15.14 -7.50 18.40
CA LYS A 146 -14.73 -7.86 19.75
C LYS A 146 -14.32 -9.31 19.82
#